data_9d1fd4b1c33a47f234bfd7e19a81d58b
#
_entry.id   9d1fd4b1c33a47f234bfd7e19a81d58b
#
_cell.length_a   1.000
_cell.length_b   1.000
_cell.length_c   1.000
_cell.angle_alpha   90.00
_cell.angle_beta   90.00
_cell.angle_gamma   90.00
#
_symmetry.space_group_name_H-M   'P 1'
#
loop_
_entity.id
_entity.type
_entity.pdbx_description
1 polymer ?
#
loop_
_entity_poly.entity_id
_entity_poly.type
_entity_poly.pdbx_seq_one_letter_code
_entity_poly.pdbx_strand_id
1 'polypeptide(L)'
;MSVVIVGGNECMERQYMNICKQHGCKAKVFCKYQAGLADRIGNPDLLILFTHTVSHKLVRCALDNKADTTDVVRSHTSSKAALSDILSAYAQ
;
A
#
# COMPACT_ATOMS: atom_id res chain seq x y z
N MET A 1 -0.66 7.09 -11.55
CA MET A 1 -0.87 5.74 -10.99
C MET A 1 -1.32 5.84 -9.54
N SER A 2 -2.31 5.08 -9.17
CA SER A 2 -2.84 5.06 -7.80
C SER A 2 -2.25 3.89 -7.04
N VAL A 3 -1.71 4.15 -5.84
CA VAL A 3 -1.08 3.14 -4.99
C VAL A 3 -1.75 3.14 -3.64
N VAL A 4 -2.07 1.95 -3.14
CA VAL A 4 -2.54 1.78 -1.76
C VAL A 4 -1.51 0.93 -1.02
N ILE A 5 -1.06 1.43 0.12
CA ILE A 5 -0.10 0.73 0.98
C ILE A 5 -0.83 0.27 2.24
N VAL A 6 -0.75 -1.02 2.51
CA VAL A 6 -1.40 -1.63 3.66
C VAL A 6 -0.33 -2.19 4.59
N GLY A 7 -0.33 -1.71 5.83
CA GLY A 7 0.67 -2.07 6.82
C GLY A 7 1.76 -1.02 6.93
N GLY A 8 2.89 -1.43 7.49
CA GLY A 8 4.02 -0.54 7.72
C GLY A 8 3.94 0.16 9.07
N ASN A 9 4.89 1.04 9.31
CA ASN A 9 4.99 1.79 10.55
C ASN A 9 4.23 3.11 10.42
N GLU A 10 3.33 3.40 11.36
CA GLU A 10 2.56 4.65 11.37
C GLU A 10 3.44 5.89 11.36
N CYS A 11 4.58 5.83 12.02
CA CYS A 11 5.53 6.94 12.05
C CYS A 11 6.12 7.23 10.68
N MET A 12 6.03 6.29 9.74
CA MET A 12 6.59 6.42 8.39
C MET A 12 5.54 6.72 7.33
N GLU A 13 4.28 6.88 7.72
CA GLU A 13 3.18 7.10 6.78
C GLU A 13 3.47 8.25 5.82
N ARG A 14 3.88 9.39 6.37
CA ARG A 14 4.21 10.57 5.55
C ARG A 14 5.37 10.29 4.60
N GLN A 15 6.36 9.54 5.06
CA GLN A 15 7.53 9.19 4.24
C GLN A 15 7.13 8.28 3.09
N TYR A 16 6.24 7.32 3.32
CA TYR A 16 5.72 6.47 2.26
C TYR A 16 4.98 7.29 1.20
N MET A 17 4.15 8.23 1.65
CA MET A 17 3.42 9.11 0.73
C MET A 17 4.36 9.97 -0.09
N ASN A 18 5.42 10.51 0.51
CA ASN A 18 6.43 11.31 -0.19
C ASN A 18 7.17 10.49 -1.25
N ILE A 19 7.53 9.25 -0.93
CA ILE A 19 8.21 8.36 -1.88
C ILE A 19 7.30 8.09 -3.08
N CYS A 20 6.04 7.79 -2.84
CA CYS A 20 5.07 7.59 -3.93
C CYS A 20 4.94 8.85 -4.79
N LYS A 21 4.90 10.02 -4.17
CA LYS A 21 4.82 11.29 -4.88
C LYS A 21 6.04 11.52 -5.76
N GLN A 22 7.23 11.16 -5.28
CA GLN A 22 8.46 11.26 -6.06
C GLN A 22 8.42 10.39 -7.32
N HIS A 23 7.68 9.29 -7.28
CA HIS A 23 7.48 8.41 -8.43
C HIS A 23 6.25 8.78 -9.26
N GLY A 24 5.65 9.93 -9.00
CA GLY A 24 4.48 10.40 -9.74
C GLY A 24 3.19 9.65 -9.40
N CYS A 25 3.12 9.04 -8.23
CA CYS A 25 1.98 8.23 -7.81
C CYS A 25 1.14 8.95 -6.75
N LYS A 26 -0.17 8.72 -6.79
CA LYS A 26 -1.05 9.08 -5.69
C LYS A 26 -1.08 7.90 -4.73
N ALA A 27 -0.90 8.17 -3.45
CA ALA A 27 -0.81 7.12 -2.44
C ALA A 27 -1.82 7.31 -1.32
N LYS A 28 -2.33 6.18 -0.84
CA LYS A 28 -3.09 6.11 0.41
C LYS A 28 -2.39 5.07 1.27
N VAL A 29 -2.21 5.36 2.56
CA VAL A 29 -1.53 4.47 3.50
C VAL A 29 -2.49 4.09 4.62
N PHE A 30 -2.62 2.80 4.85
CA PHE A 30 -3.48 2.25 5.91
C PHE A 30 -2.64 1.35 6.80
N CYS A 31 -2.22 1.89 7.94
CA CYS A 31 -1.41 1.14 8.91
C CYS A 31 -2.26 0.32 9.88
N LYS A 32 -3.52 0.69 10.04
CA LYS A 32 -4.47 0.02 10.95
C LYS A 32 -5.80 -0.21 10.28
N TYR A 33 -6.50 -1.24 10.73
CA TYR A 33 -7.88 -1.47 10.30
C TYR A 33 -8.79 -0.35 10.82
N GLN A 34 -9.64 0.17 9.93
CA GLN A 34 -10.61 1.21 10.24
C GLN A 34 -11.97 0.85 9.67
N ALA A 35 -13.04 1.32 10.32
CA ALA A 35 -14.38 1.19 9.76
C ALA A 35 -14.46 1.93 8.42
N GLY A 36 -15.08 1.31 7.43
CA GLY A 36 -15.18 1.90 6.09
C GLY A 36 -13.91 1.80 5.25
N LEU A 37 -12.94 1.00 5.69
CA LEU A 37 -11.68 0.83 4.99
C LEU A 37 -11.88 0.34 3.56
N ALA A 38 -12.82 -0.56 3.34
CA ALA A 38 -13.10 -1.11 2.00
C ALA A 38 -13.45 0.00 1.01
N ASP A 39 -14.24 0.98 1.43
CA ASP A 39 -14.61 2.12 0.59
C ASP A 39 -13.42 3.04 0.33
N ARG A 40 -12.52 3.15 1.29
CA ARG A 40 -11.34 4.02 1.18
C ARG A 40 -10.25 3.45 0.28
N ILE A 41 -10.14 2.12 0.23
CA ILE A 41 -9.17 1.46 -0.66
C ILE A 41 -9.49 1.75 -2.11
N GLY A 42 -10.75 1.70 -2.51
CA GLY A 42 -11.16 1.98 -3.87
C GLY A 42 -10.56 0.99 -4.87
N ASN A 43 -10.18 1.49 -6.03
CA ASN A 43 -9.61 0.68 -7.13
C ASN A 43 -8.20 1.17 -7.47
N PRO A 44 -7.19 0.88 -6.64
CA PRO A 44 -5.83 1.30 -6.96
C PRO A 44 -5.24 0.49 -8.11
N ASP A 45 -4.26 1.06 -8.78
CA ASP A 45 -3.49 0.34 -9.79
C ASP A 45 -2.55 -0.67 -9.14
N LEU A 46 -2.01 -0.33 -7.97
CA LEU A 46 -1.06 -1.16 -7.23
C LEU A 46 -1.44 -1.20 -5.76
N LEU A 47 -1.47 -2.40 -5.21
CA LEU A 47 -1.70 -2.63 -3.78
C LEU A 47 -0.43 -3.23 -3.18
N ILE A 48 0.18 -2.53 -2.23
CA ILE A 48 1.40 -2.99 -1.56
C ILE A 48 1.04 -3.44 -0.15
N LEU A 49 1.39 -4.67 0.18
CA LEU A 49 1.15 -5.26 1.50
C LEU A 49 2.49 -5.45 2.21
N PHE A 50 2.69 -4.75 3.32
CA PHE A 50 3.86 -4.97 4.19
C PHE A 50 3.52 -6.06 5.20
N THR A 51 3.70 -7.30 4.80
CA THR A 51 3.17 -8.46 5.51
C THR A 51 3.71 -8.67 6.92
N HIS A 52 4.89 -8.13 7.22
CA HIS A 52 5.49 -8.28 8.54
C HIS A 52 4.80 -7.41 9.62
N THR A 53 4.20 -6.30 9.22
CA THR A 53 3.66 -5.30 10.14
C THR A 53 2.15 -5.11 10.03
N VAL A 54 1.47 -5.96 9.27
CA VAL A 54 0.04 -5.81 9.02
C VAL A 54 -0.74 -6.93 9.71
N SER A 55 -1.94 -6.58 10.21
CA SER A 55 -2.83 -7.59 10.79
C SER A 55 -3.50 -8.42 9.70
N HIS A 56 -3.84 -9.66 10.02
CA HIS A 56 -4.58 -10.55 9.13
C HIS A 56 -5.88 -9.93 8.64
N LYS A 57 -6.61 -9.27 9.52
CA LYS A 57 -7.88 -8.65 9.21
C LYS A 57 -7.72 -7.55 8.16
N LEU A 58 -6.67 -6.76 8.28
CA LEU A 58 -6.38 -5.66 7.35
C LEU A 58 -6.00 -6.21 5.97
N VAL A 59 -5.15 -7.23 5.92
CA VAL A 59 -4.75 -7.88 4.65
C VAL A 59 -5.98 -8.47 3.97
N ARG A 60 -6.81 -9.18 4.69
CA ARG A 60 -8.01 -9.82 4.12
C ARG A 60 -8.97 -8.78 3.57
N CYS A 61 -9.19 -7.69 4.32
CA CYS A 61 -10.05 -6.60 3.87
C CYS A 61 -9.53 -5.99 2.55
N ALA A 62 -8.23 -5.76 2.46
CA ALA A 62 -7.63 -5.20 1.26
C ALA A 62 -7.75 -6.14 0.06
N LEU A 63 -7.48 -7.43 0.25
CA LEU A 63 -7.54 -8.41 -0.83
C LEU A 63 -8.97 -8.69 -1.29
N ASP A 64 -9.93 -8.70 -0.38
CA ASP A 64 -11.33 -8.98 -0.70
C ASP A 64 -11.99 -7.84 -1.48
N ASN A 65 -11.45 -6.62 -1.36
CA ASN A 65 -12.04 -5.42 -1.96
C ASN A 65 -11.23 -4.85 -3.12
N LYS A 66 -10.14 -5.51 -3.52
CA LYS A 66 -9.37 -5.03 -4.66
C LYS A 66 -10.07 -5.33 -5.98
N ALA A 67 -9.82 -4.50 -7.00
CA ALA A 67 -10.26 -4.79 -8.35
C ALA A 67 -9.41 -5.90 -8.97
N ASP A 68 -9.96 -6.63 -9.94
CA ASP A 68 -9.23 -7.69 -10.66
C ASP A 68 -8.00 -7.16 -11.38
N THR A 69 -8.05 -5.89 -11.78
CA THR A 69 -6.96 -5.23 -12.50
C THR A 69 -5.88 -4.67 -11.56
N THR A 70 -6.07 -4.75 -10.25
CA THR A 70 -5.09 -4.26 -9.27
C THR A 70 -3.94 -5.25 -9.13
N ASP A 71 -2.71 -4.77 -9.35
CA ASP A 71 -1.53 -5.56 -9.08
C ASP A 71 -1.27 -5.59 -7.57
N VAL A 72 -0.95 -6.76 -7.05
CA VAL A 72 -0.67 -6.93 -5.61
C VAL A 72 0.80 -7.30 -5.42
N VAL A 73 1.49 -6.53 -4.58
CA VAL A 73 2.87 -6.81 -4.21
C VAL A 73 2.91 -7.03 -2.70
N ARG A 74 3.48 -8.16 -2.31
CA ARG A 74 3.70 -8.48 -0.91
C ARG A 74 5.16 -8.24 -0.58
N SER A 75 5.43 -7.40 0.41
CA SER A 75 6.79 -7.13 0.86
C SER A 75 6.90 -7.49 2.33
N HIS A 76 7.91 -8.27 2.66
CA HIS A 76 8.20 -8.63 4.04
C HIS A 76 8.83 -7.46 4.80
N THR A 77 9.49 -6.56 4.09
CA THR A 77 10.19 -5.41 4.66
C THR A 77 9.40 -4.14 4.39
N SER A 78 9.17 -3.35 5.43
CA SER A 78 8.42 -2.07 5.33
C SER A 78 9.34 -0.86 5.28
N SER A 79 10.58 -1.02 4.83
CA SER A 79 11.55 0.06 4.73
C SER A 79 11.27 0.98 3.53
N LYS A 80 11.80 2.21 3.60
CA LYS A 80 11.71 3.16 2.49
C LYS A 80 12.38 2.62 1.22
N ALA A 81 13.52 1.95 1.38
CA ALA A 81 14.23 1.35 0.25
C ALA A 81 13.38 0.28 -0.44
N ALA A 82 12.72 -0.59 0.32
CA ALA A 82 11.84 -1.60 -0.22
C ALA A 82 10.68 -0.99 -1.01
N LEU A 83 10.05 0.05 -0.48
CA LEU A 83 8.97 0.75 -1.16
C LEU A 83 9.46 1.40 -2.45
N SER A 84 10.60 2.07 -2.41
CA SER A 84 11.19 2.71 -3.59
C SER A 84 11.50 1.69 -4.69
N ASP A 85 12.03 0.54 -4.32
CA ASP A 85 12.32 -0.54 -5.28
C ASP A 85 11.06 -1.07 -5.94
N ILE A 86 9.99 -1.25 -5.17
CA ILE A 86 8.69 -1.70 -5.70
C ILE A 86 8.16 -0.67 -6.68
N LEU A 87 8.16 0.60 -6.31
CA LEU A 87 7.64 1.66 -7.17
C LEU A 87 8.47 1.81 -8.43
N SER A 88 9.78 1.64 -8.36
CA SER A 88 10.65 1.69 -9.53
C SER A 88 10.33 0.57 -10.53
N ALA A 89 9.88 -0.58 -10.04
CA ALA A 89 9.49 -1.70 -10.89
C ALA A 89 8.12 -1.51 -11.55
N TYR A 90 7.18 -0.88 -10.86
CA TYR A 90 5.78 -0.79 -11.30
C TYR A 90 5.37 0.59 -11.81
N ALA A 91 5.96 1.65 -11.32
CA ALA A 91 5.59 3.04 -11.64
C ALA A 91 6.59 3.68 -12.61
N GLN A 92 6.72 3.11 -13.77
CA GLN A 92 7.63 3.64 -14.79
C GLN A 92 6.98 4.71 -15.65
#